data_070882d94c6b2b1ac46c896087e508c4
#
_entry.id   070882d94c6b2b1ac46c896087e508c4
#
_cell.length_a   1.000
_cell.length_b   1.000
_cell.length_c   1.000
_cell.angle_alpha   90.00
_cell.angle_beta   90.00
_cell.angle_gamma   90.00
#
_symmetry.space_group_name_H-M   'P 1'
#
loop_
_entity.id
_entity.type
_entity.pdbx_description
1 polymer ?
#
loop_
_entity_poly.entity_id
_entity_poly.type
_entity_poly.pdbx_seq_one_letter_code
_entity_poly.pdbx_strand_id
1 'polypeptide(L)'
;MTVKGKSILVTGSTDGIGKHTALDLARIGARVLLHGRDPKKGGGVQEEIAQETSSDQLELFIADLASQRQVRMLAANIKERHESLDVLINNAGTFQADRMLTEDGLETTFAVNYLAPFLLTRELLNMLRRAHLQG
;
A
#
# COMPACT_ATOMS: atom_id res chain seq x y z
N MET A 1 12.43 -15.05 12.68
CA MET A 1 12.09 -14.51 11.34
C MET A 1 12.42 -13.03 11.30
N THR A 2 13.12 -12.60 10.29
CA THR A 2 13.44 -11.18 10.10
C THR A 2 12.69 -10.61 8.88
N VAL A 3 12.31 -9.35 8.95
CA VAL A 3 11.73 -8.65 7.80
C VAL A 3 12.77 -7.91 6.96
N LYS A 4 14.04 -7.97 7.35
CA LYS A 4 15.11 -7.31 6.60
C LYS A 4 15.16 -7.81 5.16
N GLY A 5 15.10 -6.88 4.21
CA GLY A 5 15.08 -7.21 2.78
C GLY A 5 13.74 -7.71 2.24
N LYS A 6 12.75 -7.92 3.11
CA LYS A 6 11.42 -8.31 2.67
C LYS A 6 10.67 -7.13 2.07
N SER A 7 9.90 -7.37 1.02
CA SER A 7 9.07 -6.34 0.39
C SER A 7 7.67 -6.34 1.00
N ILE A 8 7.27 -5.19 1.51
CA ILE A 8 6.02 -5.02 2.25
C ILE A 8 5.27 -3.83 1.71
N LEU A 9 4.06 -4.06 1.22
CA LEU A 9 3.16 -2.97 0.81
C LEU A 9 2.26 -2.61 2.00
N VAL A 10 2.24 -1.33 2.36
CA VAL A 10 1.34 -0.79 3.38
C VAL A 10 0.40 0.19 2.70
N THR A 11 -0.87 -0.16 2.55
CA THR A 11 -1.84 0.77 1.98
C THR A 11 -2.19 1.86 3.01
N GLY A 12 -2.45 3.08 2.53
CA GLY A 12 -2.73 4.20 3.41
C GLY A 12 -1.57 4.55 4.32
N SER A 13 -0.34 4.56 3.79
CA SER A 13 0.87 4.73 4.58
C SER A 13 1.40 6.17 4.60
N THR A 14 0.60 7.14 4.15
CA THR A 14 1.00 8.56 4.19
C THR A 14 0.45 9.28 5.41
N ASP A 15 -0.22 8.58 6.32
CA ASP A 15 -0.84 9.18 7.49
C ASP A 15 -1.06 8.14 8.59
N GLY A 16 -1.22 8.58 9.83
CA GLY A 16 -1.67 7.80 10.97
C GLY A 16 -0.91 6.50 11.20
N ILE A 17 -1.65 5.44 11.48
CA ILE A 17 -1.11 4.12 11.81
C ILE A 17 -0.27 3.55 10.66
N GLY A 18 -0.72 3.73 9.42
CA GLY A 18 0.01 3.23 8.25
C GLY A 18 1.37 3.87 8.08
N LYS A 19 1.48 5.17 8.33
CA LYS A 19 2.75 5.89 8.30
C LYS A 19 3.70 5.38 9.38
N HIS A 20 3.20 5.21 10.61
CA HIS A 20 3.98 4.64 11.70
C HIS A 20 4.47 3.23 11.40
N THR A 21 3.59 2.40 10.86
CA THR A 21 3.94 1.04 10.46
C THR A 21 5.05 1.05 9.40
N ALA A 22 4.90 1.89 8.38
CA ALA A 22 5.90 2.01 7.33
C ALA A 22 7.26 2.48 7.87
N LEU A 23 7.25 3.46 8.77
CA LEU A 23 8.45 3.97 9.41
C LEU A 23 9.17 2.88 10.21
N ASP A 24 8.44 2.13 11.02
CA ASP A 24 9.02 1.06 11.84
C ASP A 24 9.58 -0.07 10.97
N LEU A 25 8.87 -0.45 9.90
CA LEU A 25 9.34 -1.47 8.97
C LEU A 25 10.61 -1.03 8.24
N ALA A 26 10.67 0.21 7.80
CA ALA A 26 11.87 0.77 7.16
C ALA A 26 13.05 0.78 8.12
N ARG A 27 12.79 1.12 9.40
CA ARG A 27 13.84 1.16 10.43
C ARG A 27 14.49 -0.20 10.65
N ILE A 28 13.73 -1.27 10.54
CA ILE A 28 14.27 -2.64 10.71
C ILE A 28 14.70 -3.30 9.40
N GLY A 29 14.79 -2.53 8.32
CA GLY A 29 15.43 -2.94 7.08
C GLY A 29 14.54 -3.56 6.01
N ALA A 30 13.21 -3.45 6.14
CA ALA A 30 12.29 -3.89 5.10
C ALA A 30 12.35 -2.96 3.88
N ARG A 31 12.06 -3.51 2.72
CA ARG A 31 11.71 -2.70 1.55
C ARG A 31 10.24 -2.35 1.67
N VAL A 32 9.93 -1.07 1.81
CA VAL A 32 8.56 -0.62 2.04
C VAL A 32 7.99 0.03 0.79
N LEU A 33 6.88 -0.54 0.33
CA LEU A 33 6.08 0.04 -0.74
C LEU A 33 5.01 0.89 -0.08
N LEU A 34 5.16 2.21 -0.21
CA LEU A 34 4.24 3.19 0.35
C LEU A 34 3.06 3.40 -0.61
N HIS A 35 1.91 3.68 -0.07
CA HIS A 35 0.72 3.99 -0.86
C HIS A 35 -0.02 5.16 -0.25
N GLY A 36 -0.50 6.06 -1.12
CA GLY A 36 -1.37 7.17 -0.77
C GLY A 36 -2.13 7.66 -1.99
N ARG A 37 -3.02 8.61 -1.79
CA ARG A 37 -3.80 9.22 -2.88
C ARG A 37 -3.14 10.47 -3.46
N ASP A 38 -2.37 11.18 -2.65
CA ASP A 38 -1.79 12.48 -3.00
C ASP A 38 -0.29 12.32 -3.26
N PRO A 39 0.19 12.56 -4.49
CA PRO A 39 1.61 12.42 -4.82
C PRO A 39 2.50 13.36 -3.99
N LYS A 40 2.06 14.58 -3.72
CA LYS A 40 2.85 15.55 -2.97
C LYS A 40 2.99 15.13 -1.51
N LYS A 41 1.89 14.76 -0.87
CA LYS A 41 1.89 14.26 0.50
C LYS A 41 2.70 12.96 0.60
N GLY A 42 2.50 12.05 -0.34
CA GLY A 42 3.23 10.78 -0.39
C GLY A 42 4.73 10.98 -0.55
N GLY A 43 5.15 11.88 -1.45
CA GLY A 43 6.55 12.20 -1.65
C GLY A 43 7.20 12.80 -0.39
N GLY A 44 6.47 13.66 0.32
CA GLY A 44 6.95 14.23 1.58
C GLY A 44 7.15 13.17 2.66
N VAL A 45 6.21 12.22 2.77
CA VAL A 45 6.32 11.12 3.74
C VAL A 45 7.46 10.18 3.38
N GLN A 46 7.62 9.87 2.10
CA GLN A 46 8.74 9.04 1.63
C GLN A 46 10.09 9.67 2.02
N GLU A 47 10.24 10.95 1.80
CA GLU A 47 11.46 11.68 2.15
C GLU A 47 11.68 11.70 3.67
N GLU A 48 10.63 11.95 4.45
CA GLU A 48 10.69 11.95 5.90
C GLU A 48 11.14 10.59 6.44
N ILE A 49 10.57 9.50 5.96
CA ILE A 49 10.96 8.15 6.38
C ILE A 49 12.40 7.85 5.97
N ALA A 50 12.82 8.23 4.77
CA ALA A 50 14.18 8.03 4.29
C ALA A 50 15.19 8.76 5.20
N GLN A 51 14.88 9.98 5.60
CA GLN A 51 15.75 10.76 6.49
C GLN A 51 15.83 10.16 7.89
N GLU A 52 14.71 9.72 8.45
CA GLU A 52 14.67 9.17 9.80
C GLU A 52 15.32 7.79 9.93
N THR A 53 15.22 6.98 8.87
CA THR A 53 15.67 5.58 8.91
C THR A 53 16.93 5.31 8.11
N SER A 54 17.36 6.26 7.30
CA SER A 54 18.44 6.11 6.31
C SER A 54 18.16 5.00 5.29
N SER A 55 16.90 4.61 5.14
CA SER A 55 16.52 3.60 4.14
C SER A 55 16.53 4.18 2.74
N ASP A 56 17.11 3.42 1.80
CA ASP A 56 17.06 3.69 0.37
C ASP A 56 16.11 2.73 -0.35
N GLN A 57 15.36 1.92 0.41
CA GLN A 57 14.47 0.90 -0.12
C GLN A 57 12.99 1.27 0.08
N LEU A 58 12.64 2.48 -0.36
CA LEU A 58 11.28 2.99 -0.28
C LEU A 58 10.77 3.28 -1.69
N GLU A 59 9.56 2.82 -2.00
CA GLU A 59 8.87 3.15 -3.25
C GLU A 59 7.50 3.72 -2.92
N LEU A 60 7.03 4.64 -3.76
CA LEU A 60 5.73 5.27 -3.58
C LEU A 60 4.81 4.93 -4.75
N PHE A 61 3.61 4.48 -4.43
CA PHE A 61 2.55 4.20 -5.39
C PHE A 61 1.35 5.06 -5.07
N ILE A 62 0.77 5.69 -6.08
CA ILE A 62 -0.37 6.57 -5.93
C ILE A 62 -1.60 5.94 -6.56
N ALA A 63 -2.66 5.83 -5.78
CA ALA A 63 -3.96 5.35 -6.25
C ALA A 63 -5.06 5.75 -5.29
N ASP A 64 -6.24 6.05 -5.84
CA ASP A 64 -7.45 6.24 -5.05
C ASP A 64 -8.18 4.91 -4.94
N LEU A 65 -8.23 4.35 -3.74
CA LEU A 65 -8.86 3.06 -3.49
C LEU A 65 -10.39 3.08 -3.59
N ALA A 66 -10.98 4.27 -3.71
CA ALA A 66 -12.41 4.38 -4.03
C ALA A 66 -12.73 3.97 -5.48
N SER A 67 -11.72 3.92 -6.34
CA SER A 67 -11.84 3.55 -7.76
C SER A 67 -11.30 2.14 -8.00
N GLN A 68 -12.16 1.25 -8.48
CA GLN A 68 -11.74 -0.12 -8.82
C GLN A 68 -10.67 -0.11 -9.91
N ARG A 69 -10.81 0.76 -10.89
CA ARG A 69 -9.81 0.92 -11.95
C ARG A 69 -8.44 1.29 -11.36
N GLN A 70 -8.41 2.22 -10.41
CA GLN A 70 -7.14 2.62 -9.80
C GLN A 70 -6.56 1.53 -8.90
N VAL A 71 -7.38 0.73 -8.23
CA VAL A 71 -6.90 -0.44 -7.48
C VAL A 71 -6.20 -1.43 -8.41
N ARG A 72 -6.79 -1.70 -9.57
CA ARG A 72 -6.17 -2.59 -10.57
C ARG A 72 -4.89 -2.01 -11.14
N MET A 73 -4.85 -0.71 -11.39
CA MET A 73 -3.64 -0.01 -11.85
C MET A 73 -2.53 -0.07 -10.80
N LEU A 74 -2.88 0.10 -9.54
CA LEU A 74 -1.92 -0.04 -8.43
C LEU A 74 -1.27 -1.42 -8.46
N ALA A 75 -2.09 -2.47 -8.54
CA ALA A 75 -1.58 -3.84 -8.61
C ALA A 75 -0.69 -4.05 -9.84
N ALA A 76 -1.11 -3.54 -11.00
CA ALA A 76 -0.34 -3.66 -12.23
C ALA A 76 1.02 -2.97 -12.12
N ASN A 77 1.06 -1.77 -11.55
CA ASN A 77 2.30 -1.02 -11.37
C ASN A 77 3.27 -1.75 -10.43
N ILE A 78 2.75 -2.36 -9.37
CA ILE A 78 3.58 -3.17 -8.46
C ILE A 78 4.14 -4.39 -9.18
N LYS A 79 3.31 -5.08 -9.97
CA LYS A 79 3.73 -6.26 -10.73
C LYS A 79 4.81 -5.95 -11.78
N GLU A 80 4.82 -4.75 -12.33
CA GLU A 80 5.84 -4.34 -13.29
C GLU A 80 7.22 -4.20 -12.65
N ARG A 81 7.26 -3.83 -11.37
CA ARG A 81 8.52 -3.52 -10.67
C ARG A 81 9.03 -4.67 -9.81
N HIS A 82 8.17 -5.61 -9.45
CA HIS A 82 8.50 -6.68 -8.52
C HIS A 82 7.96 -8.02 -9.02
N GLU A 83 8.74 -9.07 -8.87
CA GLU A 83 8.29 -10.43 -9.18
C GLU A 83 7.47 -11.04 -8.05
N SER A 84 7.75 -10.62 -6.82
CA SER A 84 7.09 -11.14 -5.63
C SER A 84 6.86 -10.04 -4.61
N LEU A 85 5.94 -10.30 -3.70
CA LEU A 85 5.64 -9.42 -2.57
C LEU A 85 5.53 -10.30 -1.33
N ASP A 86 6.33 -9.99 -0.31
CA ASP A 86 6.34 -10.81 0.89
C ASP A 86 5.13 -10.60 1.79
N VAL A 87 4.69 -9.35 1.94
CA VAL A 87 3.58 -9.00 2.83
C VAL A 87 2.73 -7.89 2.22
N LEU A 88 1.42 -8.04 2.33
CA LEU A 88 0.46 -6.97 2.05
C LEU A 88 -0.25 -6.60 3.34
N ILE A 89 -0.12 -5.35 3.76
CA ILE A 89 -0.84 -4.80 4.92
C ILE A 89 -1.96 -3.89 4.40
N ASN A 90 -3.18 -4.37 4.48
CA ASN A 90 -4.38 -3.61 4.11
C ASN A 90 -4.75 -2.69 5.26
N ASN A 91 -4.09 -1.53 5.33
CA ASN A 91 -4.28 -0.56 6.40
C ASN A 91 -5.21 0.60 6.00
N ALA A 92 -5.28 0.93 4.71
CA ALA A 92 -6.09 2.06 4.26
C ALA A 92 -7.55 1.90 4.68
N GLY A 93 -8.14 3.00 5.14
CA GLY A 93 -9.53 3.04 5.52
C GLY A 93 -10.04 4.47 5.51
N THR A 94 -11.34 4.62 5.43
CA THR A 94 -12.00 5.92 5.50
C THR A 94 -13.33 5.77 6.23
N PHE A 95 -13.83 6.90 6.74
CA PHE A 95 -15.18 7.00 7.27
C PHE A 95 -15.83 8.24 6.70
N GLN A 96 -16.98 8.05 6.04
CA GLN A 96 -17.76 9.15 5.49
C GLN A 96 -19.06 9.24 6.29
N ALA A 97 -19.24 10.35 7.02
CA ALA A 97 -20.46 10.58 7.80
C ALA A 97 -21.69 10.67 6.89
N ASP A 98 -21.53 11.30 5.73
CA ASP A 98 -22.57 11.38 4.73
C ASP A 98 -22.35 10.31 3.66
N ARG A 99 -23.47 9.82 3.09
CA ARG A 99 -23.41 8.85 2.01
C ARG A 99 -22.85 9.53 0.74
N MET A 100 -21.71 9.04 0.29
CA MET A 100 -21.09 9.48 -0.96
C MET A 100 -20.85 8.28 -1.86
N LEU A 101 -21.14 8.45 -3.16
CA LEU A 101 -20.91 7.40 -4.15
C LEU A 101 -19.58 7.62 -4.86
N THR A 102 -18.90 6.52 -5.16
CA THR A 102 -17.67 6.51 -5.95
C THR A 102 -17.99 6.60 -7.45
N GLU A 103 -16.95 6.70 -8.30
CA GLU A 103 -17.11 6.63 -9.75
C GLU A 103 -17.78 5.32 -10.21
N ASP A 104 -17.67 4.26 -9.40
CA ASP A 104 -18.27 2.95 -9.70
C ASP A 104 -19.70 2.84 -9.19
N GLY A 105 -20.28 3.92 -8.65
CA GLY A 105 -21.62 3.93 -8.12
C GLY A 105 -21.78 3.22 -6.78
N LEU A 106 -20.67 3.04 -6.05
CA LEU A 106 -20.64 2.35 -4.76
C LEU A 106 -20.51 3.35 -3.63
N GLU A 107 -21.01 3.00 -2.45
CA GLU A 107 -20.83 3.81 -1.26
C GLU A 107 -19.33 3.82 -0.90
N THR A 108 -18.77 5.01 -0.63
CA THR A 108 -17.32 5.22 -0.53
C THR A 108 -16.68 4.43 0.61
N THR A 109 -17.30 4.42 1.79
CA THR A 109 -16.75 3.68 2.95
C THR A 109 -16.66 2.18 2.63
N PHE A 110 -17.70 1.63 2.02
CA PHE A 110 -17.70 0.22 1.58
C PHE A 110 -16.62 -0.02 0.53
N ALA A 111 -16.51 0.86 -0.47
CA ALA A 111 -15.55 0.69 -1.55
C ALA A 111 -14.10 0.69 -1.04
N VAL A 112 -13.76 1.62 -0.15
CA VAL A 112 -12.39 1.76 0.36
C VAL A 112 -12.06 0.72 1.43
N ASN A 113 -12.99 0.47 2.35
CA ASN A 113 -12.69 -0.36 3.53
C ASN A 113 -12.90 -1.85 3.30
N TYR A 114 -13.71 -2.22 2.33
CA TYR A 114 -14.04 -3.62 2.09
C TYR A 114 -13.64 -4.08 0.69
N LEU A 115 -14.16 -3.44 -0.34
CA LEU A 115 -13.96 -3.90 -1.72
C LEU A 115 -12.53 -3.74 -2.20
N ALA A 116 -11.89 -2.60 -1.90
CA ALA A 116 -10.51 -2.34 -2.33
C ALA A 116 -9.51 -3.35 -1.75
N PRO A 117 -9.51 -3.63 -0.42
CA PRO A 117 -8.60 -4.66 0.11
C PRO A 117 -8.88 -6.05 -0.47
N PHE A 118 -10.13 -6.40 -0.71
CA PHE A 118 -10.47 -7.67 -1.36
C PHE A 118 -9.89 -7.74 -2.78
N LEU A 119 -10.14 -6.71 -3.59
CA LEU A 119 -9.68 -6.67 -4.98
C LEU A 119 -8.15 -6.61 -5.06
N LEU A 120 -7.51 -5.78 -4.25
CA LEU A 120 -6.05 -5.65 -4.25
C LEU A 120 -5.39 -6.96 -3.84
N THR A 121 -5.88 -7.61 -2.79
CA THR A 121 -5.36 -8.89 -2.33
C THR A 121 -5.48 -9.94 -3.44
N ARG A 122 -6.64 -9.99 -4.10
CA ARG A 122 -6.88 -10.92 -5.20
C ARG A 122 -5.90 -10.69 -6.36
N GLU A 123 -5.70 -9.43 -6.73
CA GLU A 123 -4.80 -9.05 -7.82
C GLU A 123 -3.33 -9.38 -7.49
N LEU A 124 -2.92 -9.28 -6.23
CA LEU A 124 -1.54 -9.52 -5.80
C LEU A 124 -1.30 -10.94 -5.29
N LEU A 125 -2.31 -11.80 -5.29
CA LEU A 125 -2.23 -13.12 -4.66
C LEU A 125 -1.09 -13.98 -5.20
N ASN A 126 -0.87 -13.96 -6.52
CA ASN A 126 0.22 -14.76 -7.12
C ASN A 126 1.60 -14.25 -6.69
N MET A 127 1.77 -12.95 -6.52
CA MET A 127 3.02 -12.37 -6.03
C MET A 127 3.30 -12.80 -4.58
N LEU A 128 2.25 -12.81 -3.75
CA LEU A 128 2.36 -13.25 -2.36
C LEU A 128 2.71 -14.73 -2.28
N ARG A 129 2.12 -15.54 -3.14
CA ARG A 129 2.43 -16.97 -3.22
C ARG A 129 3.88 -17.23 -3.66
N ARG A 130 4.37 -16.47 -4.65
CA ARG A 130 5.76 -16.60 -5.11
C ARG A 130 6.75 -16.33 -4.00
N ALA A 131 6.53 -15.27 -3.24
CA ALA A 131 7.40 -14.93 -2.11
C ALA A 131 7.45 -16.07 -1.08
N HIS A 132 6.30 -16.67 -0.78
CA HIS A 132 6.22 -17.79 0.16
C HIS A 132 6.98 -19.02 -0.34
N LEU A 133 6.91 -19.30 -1.64
CA LEU A 133 7.59 -20.46 -2.23
C LEU A 133 9.11 -20.27 -2.34
N GLN A 134 9.57 -19.03 -2.40
CA GLN A 134 10.99 -18.70 -2.50
C GLN A 134 11.68 -18.58 -1.14
N GLY A 135 10.91 -18.37 -0.11
CA GLY A 135 11.40 -18.14 1.24
C GLY A 135 11.25 -19.27 2.17
#